data_9dba5d4d963d16714723495c8d2dfb5f
#
_entry.id   9dba5d4d963d16714723495c8d2dfb5f
#
_cell.length_a   1.000
_cell.length_b   1.000
_cell.length_c   1.000
_cell.angle_alpha   90.00
_cell.angle_beta   90.00
_cell.angle_gamma   90.00
#
_symmetry.space_group_name_H-M   'P 1'
#
loop_
_entity.id
_entity.type
_entity.pdbx_description
1 polymer ?
#
loop_
_entity_poly.entity_id
_entity_poly.type
_entity_poly.pdbx_seq_one_letter_code
_entity_poly.pdbx_strand_id
1 'polypeptide(L)'
;KNVKSVIVPNSGGLIGIGVSAAMGAFAGNPDKELMVISNTTPEQLIEVRAFLDKKSIHIQHANVSDKLYIKVKLFAGNESASVELKQRHTNITEIMKNDQIIFQAPHEEKNTQEDPASILTIQLIYDLAKCIDIALIKNLFDKVILLNSAIATEGLAHDYGVNIGRNIQKSIENGFYGNDTRNHSASLASAGSDARMGGSAMPVMTTAGSGNIGLSASLPVITFCRECNKSDEQLYRALVFSHLTTIHV
;
A
#
# COMPACT_ATOMS: atom_id res chain seq x y z
N LYS A 1 10.59 2.18 -7.71
CA LYS A 1 9.88 1.15 -6.93
C LYS A 1 10.35 -0.23 -7.37
N ASN A 2 10.48 -1.17 -6.44
CA ASN A 2 10.97 -2.52 -6.73
C ASN A 2 9.85 -3.43 -7.27
N VAL A 3 9.26 -3.04 -8.40
CA VAL A 3 8.14 -3.79 -9.02
C VAL A 3 8.58 -5.09 -9.70
N LYS A 4 9.88 -5.34 -9.83
CA LYS A 4 10.41 -6.54 -10.47
C LYS A 4 10.46 -7.76 -9.55
N SER A 5 10.60 -7.56 -8.24
CA SER A 5 10.83 -8.63 -7.26
C SER A 5 9.75 -8.74 -6.19
N VAL A 6 8.73 -7.90 -6.23
CA VAL A 6 7.60 -8.00 -5.30
C VAL A 6 6.69 -9.14 -5.72
N ILE A 7 6.37 -10.01 -4.78
CA ILE A 7 5.36 -11.06 -4.99
C ILE A 7 3.99 -10.41 -5.14
N VAL A 8 3.26 -10.79 -6.17
CA VAL A 8 1.88 -10.34 -6.38
C VAL A 8 0.98 -11.11 -5.41
N PRO A 9 0.20 -10.42 -4.57
CA PRO A 9 -0.70 -11.08 -3.61
C PRO A 9 -1.64 -12.06 -4.31
N ASN A 10 -1.95 -13.18 -3.63
CA ASN A 10 -2.83 -14.24 -4.13
C ASN A 10 -2.43 -14.90 -5.47
N SER A 11 -1.20 -14.66 -5.95
CA SER A 11 -0.71 -15.23 -7.22
C SER A 11 -0.04 -16.59 -7.08
N GLY A 12 0.06 -17.14 -5.86
CA GLY A 12 0.83 -18.37 -5.61
C GLY A 12 2.35 -18.16 -5.77
N GLY A 13 2.86 -16.99 -5.35
CA GLY A 13 4.29 -16.70 -5.32
C GLY A 13 4.85 -16.08 -6.61
N LEU A 14 4.02 -15.74 -7.59
CA LEU A 14 4.47 -15.13 -8.84
C LEU A 14 4.86 -13.66 -8.64
N ILE A 15 5.84 -13.17 -9.43
CA ILE A 15 6.42 -11.83 -9.30
C ILE A 15 6.37 -11.04 -10.60
N GLY A 16 6.28 -9.73 -10.48
CA GLY A 16 6.50 -8.79 -11.57
C GLY A 16 5.24 -8.18 -12.19
N ILE A 17 5.46 -7.17 -13.04
CA ILE A 17 4.39 -6.36 -13.65
C ILE A 17 3.49 -7.20 -14.56
N GLY A 18 4.06 -8.12 -15.34
CA GLY A 18 3.30 -8.99 -16.21
C GLY A 18 2.32 -9.88 -15.45
N VAL A 19 2.75 -10.39 -14.29
CA VAL A 19 1.87 -11.16 -13.40
C VAL A 19 0.73 -10.28 -12.89
N SER A 20 1.01 -9.05 -12.47
CA SER A 20 -0.03 -8.12 -12.00
C SER A 20 -1.07 -7.85 -13.09
N ALA A 21 -0.64 -7.67 -14.34
CA ALA A 21 -1.55 -7.47 -15.48
C ALA A 21 -2.41 -8.71 -15.76
N ALA A 22 -1.79 -9.91 -15.77
CA ALA A 22 -2.51 -11.16 -15.97
C ALA A 22 -3.50 -11.45 -14.83
N MET A 23 -3.10 -11.22 -13.58
CA MET A 23 -4.00 -11.35 -12.42
C MET A 23 -5.20 -10.44 -12.52
N GLY A 24 -5.00 -9.17 -12.94
CA GLY A 24 -6.10 -8.24 -13.17
C GLY A 24 -7.05 -8.68 -14.26
N ALA A 25 -6.53 -9.28 -15.34
CA ALA A 25 -7.34 -9.73 -16.48
C ALA A 25 -8.18 -10.99 -16.19
N PHE A 26 -7.63 -11.96 -15.42
CA PHE A 26 -8.27 -13.25 -15.20
C PHE A 26 -8.91 -13.42 -13.82
N ALA A 27 -8.43 -12.70 -12.82
CA ALA A 27 -8.88 -12.82 -11.43
C ALA A 27 -9.36 -11.48 -10.83
N GLY A 28 -9.36 -10.41 -11.61
CA GLY A 28 -9.73 -9.09 -11.15
C GLY A 28 -11.23 -8.94 -10.90
N ASN A 29 -11.60 -8.42 -9.71
CA ASN A 29 -12.95 -7.94 -9.42
C ASN A 29 -12.91 -6.43 -9.19
N PRO A 30 -13.38 -5.61 -10.17
CA PRO A 30 -13.30 -4.15 -10.09
C PRO A 30 -14.08 -3.54 -8.92
N ASP A 31 -15.14 -4.20 -8.43
CA ASP A 31 -15.94 -3.72 -7.30
C ASP A 31 -15.15 -3.68 -5.97
N LYS A 32 -13.98 -4.33 -5.96
CA LYS A 32 -13.10 -4.36 -4.80
C LYS A 32 -11.98 -3.32 -4.84
N GLU A 33 -11.99 -2.44 -5.81
CA GLU A 33 -11.03 -1.32 -5.95
C GLU A 33 -9.57 -1.77 -5.80
N LEU A 34 -8.85 -1.25 -4.79
CA LEU A 34 -7.46 -1.64 -4.52
C LEU A 34 -7.27 -3.10 -4.05
N MET A 35 -8.35 -3.77 -3.68
CA MET A 35 -8.37 -5.18 -3.30
C MET A 35 -8.80 -6.10 -4.47
N VAL A 36 -8.64 -5.63 -5.70
CA VAL A 36 -9.13 -6.22 -6.95
C VAL A 36 -8.85 -7.72 -7.13
N ILE A 37 -7.73 -8.23 -6.61
CA ILE A 37 -7.33 -9.66 -6.69
C ILE A 37 -7.43 -10.41 -5.35
N SER A 38 -8.22 -9.91 -4.39
CA SER A 38 -8.30 -10.49 -3.03
C SER A 38 -8.96 -11.87 -2.99
N ASN A 39 -9.78 -12.22 -3.97
CA ASN A 39 -10.57 -13.47 -4.01
C ASN A 39 -10.17 -14.37 -5.19
N THR A 40 -8.90 -14.41 -5.54
CA THR A 40 -8.40 -15.27 -6.62
C THR A 40 -8.64 -16.74 -6.28
N THR A 41 -9.23 -17.48 -7.23
CA THR A 41 -9.46 -18.92 -7.08
C THR A 41 -8.31 -19.75 -7.68
N PRO A 42 -8.15 -21.03 -7.30
CA PRO A 42 -7.16 -21.92 -7.91
C PRO A 42 -7.32 -22.06 -9.43
N GLU A 43 -8.54 -22.09 -9.93
CA GLU A 43 -8.86 -22.20 -11.37
C GLU A 43 -8.36 -20.97 -12.12
N GLN A 44 -8.61 -19.76 -11.58
CA GLN A 44 -8.12 -18.51 -12.15
C GLN A 44 -6.58 -18.47 -12.17
N LEU A 45 -5.91 -19.03 -11.15
CA LEU A 45 -4.45 -19.10 -11.15
C LEU A 45 -3.91 -20.02 -12.25
N ILE A 46 -4.62 -21.10 -12.61
CA ILE A 46 -4.27 -21.96 -13.75
C ILE A 46 -4.34 -21.14 -15.05
N GLU A 47 -5.41 -20.36 -15.24
CA GLU A 47 -5.58 -19.52 -16.42
C GLU A 47 -4.49 -18.42 -16.51
N VAL A 48 -4.18 -17.78 -15.38
CA VAL A 48 -3.09 -16.78 -15.27
C VAL A 48 -1.76 -17.41 -15.69
N ARG A 49 -1.41 -18.60 -15.19
CA ARG A 49 -0.17 -19.30 -15.55
C ARG A 49 -0.12 -19.65 -17.03
N ALA A 50 -1.20 -20.24 -17.55
CA ALA A 50 -1.32 -20.59 -18.96
C ALA A 50 -1.20 -19.37 -19.88
N PHE A 51 -1.69 -18.20 -19.45
CA PHE A 51 -1.54 -16.95 -20.19
C PHE A 51 -0.10 -16.41 -20.15
N LEU A 52 0.55 -16.46 -18.99
CA LEU A 52 1.94 -16.05 -18.84
C LEU A 52 2.90 -16.88 -19.69
N ASP A 53 2.65 -18.18 -19.81
CA ASP A 53 3.46 -19.12 -20.61
C ASP A 53 3.43 -18.75 -22.11
N LYS A 54 2.37 -18.10 -22.59
CA LYS A 54 2.27 -17.63 -23.99
C LYS A 54 3.19 -16.45 -24.30
N LYS A 55 3.81 -15.82 -23.28
CA LYS A 55 4.72 -14.66 -23.40
C LYS A 55 4.14 -13.49 -24.24
N SER A 56 2.82 -13.29 -24.16
CA SER A 56 2.09 -12.31 -24.96
C SER A 56 1.94 -10.94 -24.26
N ILE A 57 2.63 -10.74 -23.14
CA ILE A 57 2.60 -9.47 -22.40
C ILE A 57 3.79 -8.60 -22.80
N HIS A 58 3.49 -7.41 -23.32
CA HIS A 58 4.50 -6.41 -23.63
C HIS A 58 4.48 -5.31 -22.56
N ILE A 59 5.65 -5.03 -21.98
CA ILE A 59 5.80 -4.00 -20.95
C ILE A 59 6.74 -2.94 -21.51
N GLN A 60 6.29 -1.69 -21.48
CA GLN A 60 7.07 -0.55 -21.96
C GLN A 60 7.15 0.52 -20.87
N HIS A 61 8.27 1.23 -20.82
CA HIS A 61 8.40 2.44 -20.02
C HIS A 61 7.72 3.60 -20.75
N ALA A 62 6.78 4.25 -20.08
CA ALA A 62 6.13 5.45 -20.61
C ALA A 62 7.01 6.68 -20.29
N ASN A 63 7.33 7.46 -21.32
CA ASN A 63 8.07 8.72 -21.16
C ASN A 63 7.06 9.85 -20.88
N VAL A 64 6.62 9.94 -19.63
CA VAL A 64 5.65 10.93 -19.13
C VAL A 64 6.18 11.64 -17.90
N SER A 65 5.71 12.86 -17.64
CA SER A 65 6.10 13.65 -16.47
C SER A 65 5.40 13.23 -15.18
N ASP A 66 4.33 12.45 -15.28
CA ASP A 66 3.57 12.02 -14.11
C ASP A 66 4.38 11.07 -13.22
N LYS A 67 4.38 11.32 -11.91
CA LYS A 67 5.05 10.47 -10.91
C LYS A 67 4.45 9.05 -10.84
N LEU A 68 3.17 8.92 -11.17
CA LEU A 68 2.46 7.66 -11.33
C LEU A 68 1.69 7.70 -12.64
N TYR A 69 2.03 6.81 -13.55
CA TYR A 69 1.34 6.58 -14.81
C TYR A 69 1.25 5.08 -15.08
N ILE A 70 0.06 4.59 -15.33
CA ILE A 70 -0.19 3.21 -15.70
C ILE A 70 -1.21 3.20 -16.83
N LYS A 71 -0.86 2.60 -17.96
CA LYS A 71 -1.81 2.31 -19.03
C LYS A 71 -1.77 0.82 -19.34
N VAL A 72 -2.91 0.17 -19.24
CA VAL A 72 -3.07 -1.25 -19.60
C VAL A 72 -3.97 -1.32 -20.82
N LYS A 73 -3.54 -2.04 -21.86
CA LYS A 73 -4.36 -2.36 -23.04
C LYS A 73 -4.44 -3.87 -23.19
N LEU A 74 -5.65 -4.39 -23.31
CA LEU A 74 -5.97 -5.79 -23.55
C LEU A 74 -6.49 -5.96 -24.97
N PHE A 75 -6.18 -7.10 -25.58
CA PHE A 75 -6.63 -7.47 -26.91
C PHE A 75 -7.26 -8.87 -26.85
N ALA A 76 -8.41 -9.03 -27.51
CA ALA A 76 -9.10 -10.31 -27.66
C ALA A 76 -9.63 -10.42 -29.09
N GLY A 77 -8.92 -11.14 -29.96
CA GLY A 77 -9.21 -11.16 -31.39
C GLY A 77 -9.13 -9.75 -31.99
N ASN A 78 -10.24 -9.26 -32.55
CA ASN A 78 -10.34 -7.95 -33.15
C ASN A 78 -10.79 -6.85 -32.16
N GLU A 79 -11.03 -7.22 -30.89
CA GLU A 79 -11.46 -6.26 -29.89
C GLU A 79 -10.29 -5.82 -29.02
N SER A 80 -10.39 -4.59 -28.52
CA SER A 80 -9.42 -4.07 -27.55
C SER A 80 -10.10 -3.22 -26.48
N ALA A 81 -9.51 -3.22 -25.28
CA ALA A 81 -9.91 -2.32 -24.22
C ALA A 81 -8.66 -1.75 -23.53
N SER A 82 -8.72 -0.50 -23.11
CA SER A 82 -7.63 0.08 -22.33
C SER A 82 -8.14 0.97 -21.21
N VAL A 83 -7.34 1.00 -20.13
CA VAL A 83 -7.54 1.88 -18.99
C VAL A 83 -6.25 2.60 -18.69
N GLU A 84 -6.36 3.89 -18.40
CA GLU A 84 -5.26 4.76 -18.02
C GLU A 84 -5.50 5.34 -16.63
N LEU A 85 -4.46 5.28 -15.78
CA LEU A 85 -4.43 5.90 -14.46
C LEU A 85 -3.27 6.89 -14.38
N LYS A 86 -3.52 8.03 -13.74
CA LYS A 86 -2.50 9.06 -13.50
C LYS A 86 -2.54 9.56 -12.06
N GLN A 87 -1.37 9.95 -11.55
CA GLN A 87 -1.17 10.65 -10.27
C GLN A 87 -1.53 9.83 -9.02
N ARG A 88 -2.70 9.19 -8.98
CA ARG A 88 -3.18 8.35 -7.85
C ARG A 88 -3.58 6.97 -8.33
N HIS A 89 -3.46 5.96 -7.47
CA HIS A 89 -3.76 4.55 -7.80
C HIS A 89 -5.23 4.28 -8.17
N THR A 90 -6.14 5.15 -7.77
CA THR A 90 -7.57 5.06 -8.04
C THR A 90 -8.06 6.09 -9.06
N ASN A 91 -7.18 6.95 -9.57
CA ASN A 91 -7.55 8.01 -10.51
C ASN A 91 -7.50 7.47 -11.95
N ILE A 92 -8.63 6.93 -12.40
CA ILE A 92 -8.81 6.53 -13.81
C ILE A 92 -9.04 7.79 -14.63
N THR A 93 -8.16 8.05 -15.59
CA THR A 93 -8.23 9.22 -16.47
C THR A 93 -8.85 8.93 -17.83
N GLU A 94 -8.75 7.70 -18.34
CA GLU A 94 -9.31 7.30 -19.61
C GLU A 94 -9.70 5.82 -19.61
N ILE A 95 -10.86 5.50 -20.19
CA ILE A 95 -11.25 4.13 -20.55
C ILE A 95 -11.62 4.11 -22.02
N MET A 96 -11.05 3.19 -22.78
CA MET A 96 -11.36 2.99 -24.19
C MET A 96 -11.80 1.56 -24.48
N LYS A 97 -12.68 1.40 -25.48
CA LYS A 97 -13.03 0.11 -26.10
C LYS A 97 -13.02 0.27 -27.61
N ASN A 98 -12.29 -0.60 -28.32
CA ASN A 98 -12.16 -0.58 -29.78
C ASN A 98 -11.83 0.83 -30.33
N ASP A 99 -10.86 1.50 -29.66
CA ASP A 99 -10.40 2.86 -29.97
C ASP A 99 -11.46 3.97 -29.77
N GLN A 100 -12.62 3.64 -29.19
CA GLN A 100 -13.63 4.63 -28.77
C GLN A 100 -13.45 4.94 -27.28
N ILE A 101 -13.45 6.23 -26.93
CA ILE A 101 -13.41 6.69 -25.56
C ILE A 101 -14.78 6.43 -24.93
N ILE A 102 -14.82 5.56 -23.89
CA ILE A 102 -16.03 5.28 -23.11
C ILE A 102 -16.12 6.21 -21.90
N PHE A 103 -14.96 6.52 -21.31
CA PHE A 103 -14.84 7.42 -20.19
C PHE A 103 -13.57 8.25 -20.34
N GLN A 104 -13.70 9.54 -20.09
CA GLN A 104 -12.57 10.45 -19.94
C GLN A 104 -12.85 11.33 -18.74
N ALA A 105 -11.92 11.30 -17.78
CA ALA A 105 -12.00 12.20 -16.64
C ALA A 105 -11.98 13.65 -17.16
N PRO A 106 -12.76 14.56 -16.58
CA PRO A 106 -12.62 15.97 -16.87
C PRO A 106 -11.14 16.34 -16.75
N HIS A 107 -10.60 17.08 -17.73
CA HIS A 107 -9.29 17.69 -17.53
C HIS A 107 -9.39 18.50 -16.25
N GLU A 108 -8.78 18.00 -15.19
CA GLU A 108 -8.41 18.89 -14.11
C GLU A 108 -7.44 19.88 -14.77
N GLU A 109 -7.95 21.06 -15.17
CA GLU A 109 -7.09 22.20 -15.30
C GLU A 109 -6.20 22.12 -14.07
N LYS A 110 -4.87 22.24 -14.27
CA LYS A 110 -3.95 22.39 -13.14
C LYS A 110 -4.50 23.54 -12.31
N ASN A 111 -5.49 23.22 -11.48
CA ASN A 111 -5.92 24.13 -10.46
C ASN A 111 -4.64 24.38 -9.69
N THR A 112 -4.18 25.59 -9.77
CA THR A 112 -3.17 26.18 -8.91
C THR A 112 -3.66 26.22 -7.46
N GLN A 113 -4.56 25.31 -7.07
CA GLN A 113 -4.77 25.04 -5.66
C GLN A 113 -3.46 24.48 -5.16
N GLU A 114 -2.78 25.30 -4.40
CA GLU A 114 -1.59 24.92 -3.64
C GLU A 114 -1.86 23.54 -3.05
N ASP A 115 -0.94 22.61 -3.25
CA ASP A 115 -1.05 21.27 -2.65
C ASP A 115 -1.41 21.49 -1.17
N PRO A 116 -2.54 20.93 -0.67
CA PRO A 116 -2.90 21.12 0.74
C PRO A 116 -1.75 20.76 1.71
N ALA A 117 -0.80 19.92 1.27
CA ALA A 117 0.41 19.63 2.03
C ALA A 117 1.37 20.85 2.10
N SER A 118 1.32 21.79 1.15
CA SER A 118 2.22 22.96 1.13
C SER A 118 2.00 23.93 2.29
N ILE A 119 0.82 23.94 2.87
CA ILE A 119 0.49 24.77 4.04
C ILE A 119 0.93 24.14 5.37
N LEU A 120 1.28 22.84 5.36
CA LEU A 120 1.68 22.14 6.57
C LEU A 120 3.05 22.65 7.04
N THR A 121 3.11 22.97 8.31
CA THR A 121 4.36 23.19 9.06
C THR A 121 4.35 22.29 10.28
N ILE A 122 5.51 21.95 10.81
CA ILE A 122 5.58 21.12 12.03
C ILE A 122 4.80 21.77 13.20
N GLN A 123 4.85 23.11 13.31
CA GLN A 123 4.09 23.80 14.35
C GLN A 123 2.58 23.65 14.14
N LEU A 124 2.09 23.87 12.91
CA LEU A 124 0.67 23.71 12.59
C LEU A 124 0.19 22.27 12.83
N ILE A 125 0.99 21.28 12.43
CA ILE A 125 0.69 19.85 12.65
C ILE A 125 0.61 19.55 14.16
N TYR A 126 1.55 20.08 14.94
CA TYR A 126 1.56 19.89 16.39
C TYR A 126 0.33 20.50 17.05
N ASP A 127 0.00 21.74 16.70
CA ASP A 127 -1.15 22.44 17.27
C ASP A 127 -2.47 21.75 16.88
N LEU A 128 -2.59 21.31 15.62
CA LEU A 128 -3.74 20.54 15.16
C LEU A 128 -3.86 19.21 15.94
N ALA A 129 -2.76 18.47 16.07
CA ALA A 129 -2.78 17.20 16.80
C ALA A 129 -3.23 17.35 18.26
N LYS A 130 -2.96 18.50 18.88
CA LYS A 130 -3.40 18.81 20.25
C LYS A 130 -4.90 19.13 20.37
N CYS A 131 -5.48 19.78 19.37
CA CYS A 131 -6.84 20.31 19.48
C CYS A 131 -7.88 19.60 18.62
N ILE A 132 -7.47 18.72 17.68
CA ILE A 132 -8.41 18.02 16.80
C ILE A 132 -9.43 17.21 17.60
N ASP A 133 -10.68 17.26 17.17
CA ASP A 133 -11.73 16.41 17.73
C ASP A 133 -11.46 14.95 17.34
N ILE A 134 -11.27 14.11 18.34
CA ILE A 134 -10.97 12.68 18.16
C ILE A 134 -12.11 11.97 17.40
N ALA A 135 -13.35 12.39 17.57
CA ALA A 135 -14.49 11.78 16.87
C ALA A 135 -14.35 11.83 15.34
N LEU A 136 -13.74 12.89 14.80
CA LEU A 136 -13.51 13.07 13.36
C LEU A 136 -12.51 12.08 12.77
N ILE A 137 -11.53 11.65 13.57
CA ILE A 137 -10.39 10.85 13.11
C ILE A 137 -10.43 9.40 13.58
N LYS A 138 -11.24 9.11 14.60
CA LYS A 138 -11.28 7.81 15.29
C LYS A 138 -11.45 6.65 14.31
N ASN A 139 -12.45 6.70 13.46
CA ASN A 139 -12.75 5.62 12.50
C ASN A 139 -11.58 5.36 11.53
N LEU A 140 -10.87 6.40 11.12
CA LEU A 140 -9.68 6.26 10.26
C LEU A 140 -8.54 5.58 11.03
N PHE A 141 -8.22 6.07 12.22
CA PHE A 141 -7.08 5.55 12.97
C PHE A 141 -7.37 4.21 13.65
N ASP A 142 -8.62 3.87 13.95
CA ASP A 142 -8.99 2.50 14.33
C ASP A 142 -8.59 1.50 13.24
N LYS A 143 -8.85 1.83 11.97
CA LYS A 143 -8.41 1.00 10.83
C LYS A 143 -6.89 0.96 10.70
N VAL A 144 -6.19 2.08 10.90
CA VAL A 144 -4.71 2.12 10.89
C VAL A 144 -4.16 1.18 11.96
N ILE A 145 -4.66 1.28 13.19
CA ILE A 145 -4.22 0.46 14.32
C ILE A 145 -4.51 -1.02 14.04
N LEU A 146 -5.72 -1.34 13.62
CA LEU A 146 -6.16 -2.71 13.37
C LEU A 146 -5.35 -3.36 12.25
N LEU A 147 -5.34 -2.77 11.05
CA LEU A 147 -4.79 -3.39 9.87
C LEU A 147 -3.27 -3.43 9.89
N ASN A 148 -2.63 -2.33 10.31
CA ASN A 148 -1.18 -2.27 10.34
C ASN A 148 -0.59 -3.14 11.45
N SER A 149 -1.28 -3.27 12.60
CA SER A 149 -0.86 -4.22 13.63
C SER A 149 -1.05 -5.68 13.18
N ALA A 150 -2.15 -5.98 12.49
CA ALA A 150 -2.43 -7.33 12.03
C ALA A 150 -1.35 -7.85 11.07
N ILE A 151 -0.98 -7.06 10.06
CA ILE A 151 0.08 -7.49 9.12
C ILE A 151 1.47 -7.53 9.77
N ALA A 152 1.75 -6.70 10.79
CA ALA A 152 3.00 -6.81 11.55
C ALA A 152 3.06 -8.12 12.34
N THR A 153 1.96 -8.52 12.98
CA THR A 153 1.84 -9.81 13.66
C THR A 153 2.02 -10.98 12.68
N GLU A 154 1.39 -10.91 11.52
CA GLU A 154 1.56 -11.88 10.44
C GLU A 154 3.02 -12.03 10.01
N GLY A 155 3.73 -10.90 9.83
CA GLY A 155 5.14 -10.90 9.45
C GLY A 155 6.08 -11.43 10.54
N LEU A 156 5.69 -11.34 11.82
CA LEU A 156 6.43 -12.02 12.92
C LEU A 156 6.16 -13.52 12.97
N ALA A 157 4.96 -13.95 12.59
CA ALA A 157 4.54 -15.36 12.69
C ALA A 157 5.05 -16.21 11.53
N HIS A 158 5.16 -15.67 10.32
CA HIS A 158 5.46 -16.41 9.10
C HIS A 158 6.71 -15.89 8.39
N ASP A 159 7.24 -16.69 7.46
CA ASP A 159 8.43 -16.33 6.68
C ASP A 159 8.08 -15.45 5.48
N TYR A 160 8.66 -14.25 5.45
CA TYR A 160 8.50 -13.29 4.36
C TYR A 160 9.83 -12.63 3.99
N GLY A 161 10.24 -12.82 2.74
CA GLY A 161 11.48 -12.22 2.23
C GLY A 161 12.69 -12.58 3.06
N VAL A 162 13.40 -11.59 3.61
CA VAL A 162 14.60 -11.78 4.44
C VAL A 162 14.30 -11.79 5.94
N ASN A 163 13.05 -11.72 6.33
CA ASN A 163 12.59 -11.80 7.73
C ASN A 163 13.27 -10.78 8.68
N ILE A 164 13.42 -9.53 8.24
CA ILE A 164 14.11 -8.51 9.05
C ILE A 164 13.45 -8.35 10.41
N GLY A 165 12.12 -8.19 10.44
CA GLY A 165 11.38 -8.01 11.69
C GLY A 165 11.53 -9.20 12.64
N ARG A 166 11.39 -10.42 12.14
CA ARG A 166 11.59 -11.66 12.95
C ARG A 166 13.03 -11.79 13.44
N ASN A 167 14.01 -11.42 12.64
CA ASN A 167 15.41 -11.50 13.04
C ASN A 167 15.73 -10.45 14.12
N ILE A 168 15.13 -9.26 14.08
CA ILE A 168 15.21 -8.29 15.18
C ILE A 168 14.57 -8.87 16.45
N GLN A 169 13.37 -9.44 16.34
CA GLN A 169 12.68 -10.07 17.47
C GLN A 169 13.52 -11.18 18.11
N LYS A 170 14.07 -12.09 17.31
CA LYS A 170 14.97 -13.15 17.81
C LYS A 170 16.23 -12.58 18.46
N SER A 171 16.76 -11.46 17.96
CA SER A 171 17.94 -10.81 18.54
C SER A 171 17.63 -10.19 19.90
N ILE A 172 16.40 -9.70 20.11
CA ILE A 172 15.92 -9.24 21.42
C ILE A 172 15.80 -10.43 22.37
N GLU A 173 15.15 -11.51 21.94
CA GLU A 173 14.93 -12.73 22.74
C GLU A 173 16.25 -13.38 23.17
N ASN A 174 17.27 -13.35 22.30
CA ASN A 174 18.59 -13.89 22.57
C ASN A 174 19.53 -12.90 23.31
N GLY A 175 19.06 -11.71 23.66
CA GLY A 175 19.83 -10.70 24.39
C GLY A 175 20.89 -9.97 23.57
N PHE A 176 20.92 -10.12 22.24
CA PHE A 176 21.81 -9.34 21.37
C PHE A 176 21.33 -7.89 21.19
N TYR A 177 20.02 -7.66 21.21
CA TYR A 177 19.42 -6.35 21.23
C TYR A 177 18.72 -6.10 22.56
N GLY A 178 18.66 -4.83 22.98
CA GLY A 178 17.94 -4.45 24.20
C GLY A 178 16.44 -4.76 24.07
N ASN A 179 15.86 -5.24 25.16
CA ASN A 179 14.42 -5.42 25.29
C ASN A 179 13.77 -4.06 25.62
N ASP A 180 13.61 -3.23 24.59
CA ASP A 180 13.12 -1.86 24.70
C ASP A 180 12.14 -1.51 23.56
N THR A 181 11.35 -0.47 23.79
CA THR A 181 10.32 0.01 22.87
C THR A 181 10.86 0.35 21.47
N ARG A 182 12.11 0.84 21.37
CA ARG A 182 12.73 1.17 20.08
C ARG A 182 12.94 -0.09 19.25
N ASN A 183 13.49 -1.12 19.83
CA ASN A 183 13.76 -2.38 19.14
C ASN A 183 12.47 -3.13 18.82
N HIS A 184 11.46 -3.12 19.71
CA HIS A 184 10.13 -3.66 19.42
C HIS A 184 9.46 -2.91 18.28
N SER A 185 9.52 -1.59 18.25
CA SER A 185 8.99 -0.76 17.16
C SER A 185 9.65 -1.08 15.82
N ALA A 186 10.97 -1.23 15.82
CA ALA A 186 11.73 -1.60 14.63
C ALA A 186 11.36 -3.01 14.13
N SER A 187 11.23 -3.97 15.05
CA SER A 187 10.79 -5.32 14.75
C SER A 187 9.43 -5.35 14.09
N LEU A 188 8.42 -4.71 14.68
CA LEU A 188 7.05 -4.71 14.17
C LEU A 188 6.92 -3.98 12.82
N ALA A 189 7.55 -2.81 12.67
CA ALA A 189 7.51 -2.05 11.42
C ALA A 189 8.19 -2.82 10.27
N SER A 190 9.31 -3.47 10.55
CA SER A 190 10.01 -4.31 9.59
C SER A 190 9.21 -5.56 9.24
N ALA A 191 8.63 -6.25 10.22
CA ALA A 191 7.83 -7.45 10.00
C ALA A 191 6.60 -7.18 9.12
N GLY A 192 5.88 -6.07 9.37
CA GLY A 192 4.78 -5.66 8.52
C GLY A 192 5.21 -5.36 7.07
N SER A 193 6.39 -4.73 6.92
CA SER A 193 6.97 -4.47 5.59
C SER A 193 7.45 -5.75 4.90
N ASP A 194 8.06 -6.69 5.63
CA ASP A 194 8.45 -8.01 5.13
C ASP A 194 7.24 -8.78 4.61
N ALA A 195 6.16 -8.87 5.40
CA ALA A 195 4.94 -9.54 5.01
C ALA A 195 4.32 -8.92 3.76
N ARG A 196 4.18 -7.58 3.75
CA ARG A 196 3.63 -6.85 2.61
C ARG A 196 4.44 -7.04 1.33
N MET A 197 5.76 -6.92 1.41
CA MET A 197 6.66 -7.07 0.25
C MET A 197 6.84 -8.54 -0.14
N GLY A 198 6.65 -9.46 0.79
CA GLY A 198 6.67 -10.90 0.57
C GLY A 198 5.37 -11.48 0.00
N GLY A 199 4.37 -10.64 -0.28
CA GLY A 199 3.14 -11.04 -0.97
C GLY A 199 2.00 -11.47 -0.04
N SER A 200 2.03 -11.08 1.23
CA SER A 200 0.86 -11.25 2.10
C SER A 200 -0.36 -10.58 1.49
N ALA A 201 -1.50 -11.26 1.55
CA ALA A 201 -2.78 -10.74 1.07
C ALA A 201 -3.46 -9.77 2.06
N MET A 202 -2.87 -9.56 3.22
CA MET A 202 -3.46 -8.70 4.25
C MET A 202 -3.43 -7.23 3.83
N PRO A 203 -4.54 -6.50 4.05
CA PRO A 203 -4.60 -5.08 3.75
C PRO A 203 -3.73 -4.26 4.70
N VAL A 204 -3.25 -3.11 4.21
CA VAL A 204 -2.53 -2.11 5.01
C VAL A 204 -3.13 -0.73 4.80
N MET A 205 -3.08 0.11 5.82
CA MET A 205 -3.37 1.52 5.68
C MET A 205 -2.11 2.27 5.24
N THR A 206 -2.26 3.04 4.17
CA THR A 206 -1.15 3.75 3.53
C THR A 206 -1.00 5.17 4.08
N THR A 207 0.21 5.72 3.98
CA THR A 207 0.49 7.16 4.18
C THR A 207 1.31 7.65 3.00
N ALA A 208 1.05 8.85 2.52
CA ALA A 208 1.73 9.42 1.35
C ALA A 208 1.77 8.45 0.13
N GLY A 209 0.69 7.68 -0.09
CA GLY A 209 0.56 6.73 -1.19
C GLY A 209 1.42 5.46 -1.08
N SER A 210 2.00 5.16 0.08
CA SER A 210 2.83 3.99 0.31
C SER A 210 2.41 3.21 1.56
N GLY A 211 2.23 1.87 1.41
CA GLY A 211 1.92 1.00 2.53
C GLY A 211 3.08 0.89 3.52
N ASN A 212 4.32 0.76 3.03
CA ASN A 212 5.49 0.70 3.93
C ASN A 212 5.67 2.00 4.72
N ILE A 213 5.40 3.16 4.10
CA ILE A 213 5.41 4.44 4.82
C ILE A 213 4.29 4.45 5.88
N GLY A 214 3.09 3.94 5.55
CA GLY A 214 2.01 3.80 6.51
C GLY A 214 2.38 2.93 7.72
N LEU A 215 3.04 1.79 7.50
CA LEU A 215 3.55 0.92 8.54
C LEU A 215 4.59 1.63 9.42
N SER A 216 5.55 2.31 8.80
CA SER A 216 6.62 3.03 9.51
C SER A 216 6.11 4.26 10.27
N ALA A 217 5.06 4.92 9.77
CA ALA A 217 4.45 6.07 10.45
C ALA A 217 3.55 5.65 11.62
N SER A 218 2.96 4.46 11.58
CA SER A 218 1.97 4.03 12.59
C SER A 218 2.55 3.09 13.66
N LEU A 219 3.25 2.02 13.26
CA LEU A 219 3.63 0.95 14.18
C LEU A 219 4.54 1.39 15.32
N PRO A 220 5.57 2.25 15.10
CA PRO A 220 6.37 2.76 16.22
C PRO A 220 5.56 3.55 17.24
N VAL A 221 4.59 4.36 16.77
CA VAL A 221 3.71 5.15 17.63
C VAL A 221 2.77 4.24 18.41
N ILE A 222 2.17 3.26 17.76
CA ILE A 222 1.27 2.28 18.40
C ILE A 222 2.03 1.48 19.47
N THR A 223 3.23 1.00 19.14
CA THR A 223 4.07 0.22 20.07
C THR A 223 4.44 1.05 21.29
N PHE A 224 4.95 2.26 21.07
CA PHE A 224 5.31 3.16 22.17
C PHE A 224 4.12 3.46 23.09
N CYS A 225 2.98 3.82 22.52
CA CYS A 225 1.81 4.16 23.32
C CYS A 225 1.29 2.97 24.12
N ARG A 226 1.31 1.78 23.56
CA ARG A 226 0.88 0.55 24.27
C ARG A 226 1.86 0.18 25.40
N GLU A 227 3.15 0.15 25.15
CA GLU A 227 4.16 -0.21 26.14
C GLU A 227 4.28 0.83 27.27
N CYS A 228 4.07 2.10 26.93
CA CYS A 228 4.08 3.19 27.92
C CYS A 228 2.71 3.46 28.56
N ASN A 229 1.72 2.58 28.34
CA ASN A 229 0.35 2.70 28.88
C ASN A 229 -0.29 4.08 28.64
N LYS A 230 -0.14 4.62 27.41
CA LYS A 230 -0.78 5.87 27.03
C LYS A 230 -2.26 5.65 26.75
N SER A 231 -3.07 6.70 26.98
CA SER A 231 -4.50 6.63 26.67
C SER A 231 -4.75 6.55 25.16
N ASP A 232 -5.93 6.04 24.77
CA ASP A 232 -6.35 6.01 23.37
C ASP A 232 -6.34 7.42 22.75
N GLU A 233 -6.75 8.44 23.49
CA GLU A 233 -6.69 9.82 23.03
C GLU A 233 -5.26 10.25 22.70
N GLN A 234 -4.29 9.92 23.57
CA GLN A 234 -2.88 10.22 23.31
C GLN A 234 -2.36 9.46 22.09
N LEU A 235 -2.78 8.21 21.92
CA LEU A 235 -2.43 7.41 20.72
C LEU A 235 -2.96 8.06 19.44
N TYR A 236 -4.25 8.44 19.39
CA TYR A 236 -4.83 9.08 18.19
C TYR A 236 -4.12 10.40 17.87
N ARG A 237 -3.87 11.24 18.85
CA ARG A 237 -3.16 12.52 18.67
C ARG A 237 -1.73 12.32 18.15
N ALA A 238 -1.02 11.33 18.69
CA ALA A 238 0.32 10.97 18.23
C ALA A 238 0.32 10.41 16.81
N LEU A 239 -0.69 9.63 16.43
CA LEU A 239 -0.87 9.14 15.06
C LEU A 239 -1.16 10.29 14.09
N VAL A 240 -2.03 11.24 14.44
CA VAL A 240 -2.24 12.46 13.62
C VAL A 240 -0.92 13.17 13.37
N PHE A 241 -0.16 13.43 14.44
CA PHE A 241 1.13 14.10 14.33
C PHE A 241 2.09 13.35 13.41
N SER A 242 2.25 12.04 13.61
CA SER A 242 3.16 11.19 12.83
C SER A 242 2.78 11.15 11.35
N HIS A 243 1.50 10.92 11.03
CA HIS A 243 1.04 10.81 9.64
C HIS A 243 1.12 12.14 8.90
N LEU A 244 0.71 13.25 9.52
CA LEU A 244 0.80 14.58 8.89
C LEU A 244 2.25 15.03 8.71
N THR A 245 3.13 14.76 9.67
CA THR A 245 4.57 15.01 9.51
C THR A 245 5.14 14.23 8.33
N THR A 246 4.74 12.95 8.20
CA THR A 246 5.16 12.10 7.08
C THR A 246 4.67 12.60 5.72
N ILE A 247 3.53 13.28 5.68
CA ILE A 247 2.99 13.90 4.45
C ILE A 247 3.71 15.21 4.14
N HIS A 248 4.10 15.96 5.17
CA HIS A 248 4.78 17.26 5.06
C HIS A 248 6.21 17.13 4.53
N VAL A 249 6.94 16.07 4.87
CA VAL A 249 8.33 15.80 4.47
C VAL A 249 8.41 15.14 3.08
#